data_61ae993a46abcef55249c60cb7166a3f
#
_entry.id   61ae993a46abcef55249c60cb7166a3f
#
_cell.length_a   1.000
_cell.length_b   1.000
_cell.length_c   1.000
_cell.angle_alpha   90.00
_cell.angle_beta   90.00
_cell.angle_gamma   90.00
#
_symmetry.space_group_name_H-M   'P 1'
#
loop_
_entity.id
_entity.type
_entity.pdbx_description
1 polymer ?
#
loop_
_entity_poly.entity_id
_entity_poly.type
_entity_poly.pdbx_seq_one_letter_code
_entity_poly.pdbx_strand_id
1 'polypeptide(L)'
;FESRLIAKLREIISEELSHSSQHSDEKIRKISQLESDFEVICDFLEFGKLRWNARVTNKAALSQVLENVVENNSMAFKEFILNSTRKMEILKRLSSQFEITTLCDLFEVMFKTDSRELEEIILGIIALIKERLRISPSNLIQTIWLGLLENYFSRGRGVFRLKDVIVITMKSI
;
A
#
# COMPACT_ATOMS: atom_id res chain seq x y z
N PHE A 1 -50.11 32.52 -9.91
CA PHE A 1 -48.63 32.77 -9.98
C PHE A 1 -47.91 32.05 -8.83
N GLU A 2 -48.44 32.15 -7.60
CA GLU A 2 -47.85 31.52 -6.39
C GLU A 2 -47.76 30.01 -6.46
N SER A 3 -48.80 29.31 -6.93
CA SER A 3 -48.79 27.85 -7.00
C SER A 3 -47.74 27.28 -7.94
N ARG A 4 -47.40 28.00 -9.03
CA ARG A 4 -46.34 27.61 -9.95
C ARG A 4 -44.94 27.81 -9.37
N LEU A 5 -44.76 28.86 -8.56
CA LEU A 5 -43.50 29.13 -7.86
C LEU A 5 -43.21 28.07 -6.79
N ILE A 6 -44.25 27.73 -6.01
CA ILE A 6 -44.14 26.68 -4.97
C ILE A 6 -43.83 25.31 -5.57
N ALA A 7 -44.47 24.97 -6.71
CA ALA A 7 -44.19 23.70 -7.39
C ALA A 7 -42.73 23.66 -7.88
N LYS A 8 -42.23 24.73 -8.47
CA LYS A 8 -40.85 24.79 -8.97
C LYS A 8 -39.81 24.81 -7.85
N LEU A 9 -40.10 25.45 -6.72
CA LEU A 9 -39.25 25.38 -5.53
C LEU A 9 -39.20 23.98 -4.93
N ARG A 10 -40.31 23.24 -4.88
CA ARG A 10 -40.34 21.84 -4.40
C ARG A 10 -39.52 20.91 -5.32
N GLU A 11 -39.61 21.13 -6.63
CA GLU A 11 -38.82 20.36 -7.61
C GLU A 11 -37.33 20.61 -7.43
N ILE A 12 -36.89 21.86 -7.33
CA ILE A 12 -35.47 22.21 -7.09
C ILE A 12 -34.99 21.67 -5.76
N ILE A 13 -35.77 21.80 -4.67
CA ILE A 13 -35.38 21.28 -3.36
C ILE A 13 -35.30 19.74 -3.37
N SER A 14 -36.23 19.06 -4.06
CA SER A 14 -36.18 17.58 -4.16
C SER A 14 -35.00 17.08 -5.00
N GLU A 15 -34.60 17.78 -6.05
CA GLU A 15 -33.41 17.49 -6.84
C GLU A 15 -32.12 17.71 -6.00
N GLU A 16 -31.99 18.83 -5.33
CA GLU A 16 -30.85 19.15 -4.46
C GLU A 16 -30.71 18.13 -3.30
N LEU A 17 -31.83 17.75 -2.68
CA LEU A 17 -31.82 16.74 -1.61
C LEU A 17 -31.45 15.34 -2.13
N SER A 18 -31.90 14.99 -3.33
CA SER A 18 -31.55 13.70 -3.94
C SER A 18 -30.07 13.64 -4.35
N HIS A 19 -29.51 14.70 -4.89
CA HIS A 19 -28.07 14.81 -5.17
C HIS A 19 -27.23 14.80 -3.91
N SER A 20 -27.64 15.51 -2.87
CA SER A 20 -26.96 15.54 -1.56
C SER A 20 -26.96 14.18 -0.86
N SER A 21 -28.06 13.43 -0.90
CA SER A 21 -28.16 12.10 -0.29
C SER A 21 -27.30 11.07 -1.05
N GLN A 22 -27.32 11.07 -2.38
CA GLN A 22 -26.48 10.18 -3.17
C GLN A 22 -24.97 10.41 -2.92
N HIS A 23 -24.55 11.66 -2.83
CA HIS A 23 -23.14 12.01 -2.54
C HIS A 23 -22.73 11.61 -1.11
N SER A 24 -23.63 11.72 -0.14
CA SER A 24 -23.41 11.29 1.23
C SER A 24 -23.28 9.77 1.32
N ASP A 25 -24.17 9.03 0.66
CA ASP A 25 -24.16 7.56 0.65
C ASP A 25 -22.91 7.00 -0.04
N GLU A 26 -22.48 7.62 -1.14
CA GLU A 26 -21.25 7.22 -1.84
C GLU A 26 -20.01 7.47 -0.99
N LYS A 27 -19.96 8.62 -0.30
CA LYS A 27 -18.86 8.96 0.61
C LYS A 27 -18.81 7.99 1.80
N ILE A 28 -19.94 7.66 2.40
CA ILE A 28 -20.04 6.70 3.50
C ILE A 28 -19.60 5.31 3.03
N ARG A 29 -20.03 4.86 1.86
CA ARG A 29 -19.61 3.57 1.27
C ARG A 29 -18.12 3.53 1.02
N LYS A 30 -17.54 4.60 0.51
CA LYS A 30 -16.09 4.71 0.24
C LYS A 30 -15.28 4.65 1.53
N ILE A 31 -15.70 5.34 2.59
CA ILE A 31 -15.05 5.30 3.90
C ILE A 31 -15.12 3.89 4.49
N SER A 32 -16.30 3.26 4.48
CA SER A 32 -16.48 1.88 4.96
C SER A 32 -15.65 0.85 4.19
N GLN A 33 -15.47 1.05 2.87
CA GLN A 33 -14.62 0.17 2.06
C GLN A 33 -13.15 0.35 2.43
N LEU A 34 -12.67 1.58 2.60
CA LEU A 34 -11.28 1.87 2.98
C LEU A 34 -10.93 1.32 4.37
N GLU A 35 -11.86 1.43 5.33
CA GLU A 35 -11.69 0.82 6.66
C GLU A 35 -11.61 -0.71 6.56
N SER A 36 -12.47 -1.33 5.75
CA SER A 36 -12.44 -2.76 5.49
C SER A 36 -11.15 -3.21 4.81
N ASP A 37 -10.67 -2.47 3.81
CA ASP A 37 -9.41 -2.75 3.09
C ASP A 37 -8.21 -2.65 4.05
N PHE A 38 -8.20 -1.64 4.93
CA PHE A 38 -7.16 -1.47 5.93
C PHE A 38 -7.11 -2.65 6.91
N GLU A 39 -8.25 -3.08 7.44
CA GLU A 39 -8.32 -4.25 8.33
C GLU A 39 -7.86 -5.52 7.63
N VAL A 40 -8.29 -5.75 6.39
CA VAL A 40 -7.92 -6.91 5.59
C VAL A 40 -6.41 -7.00 5.39
N ILE A 41 -5.76 -5.89 5.02
CA ILE A 41 -4.31 -5.89 4.77
C ILE A 41 -3.51 -6.03 6.08
N CYS A 42 -3.95 -5.39 7.17
CA CYS A 42 -3.32 -5.51 8.47
C CYS A 42 -3.39 -6.94 9.00
N ASP A 43 -4.55 -7.58 8.96
CA ASP A 43 -4.73 -8.98 9.37
C ASP A 43 -3.86 -9.94 8.53
N PHE A 44 -3.85 -9.73 7.20
CA PHE A 44 -3.00 -10.53 6.34
C PHE A 44 -1.52 -10.36 6.68
N LEU A 45 -1.07 -9.15 6.86
CA LEU A 45 0.34 -8.88 7.15
C LEU A 45 0.75 -9.39 8.54
N GLU A 46 -0.12 -9.30 9.53
CA GLU A 46 0.18 -9.74 10.89
C GLU A 46 0.04 -11.25 11.08
N PHE A 47 -1.00 -11.87 10.53
CA PHE A 47 -1.32 -13.28 10.78
C PHE A 47 -1.08 -14.20 9.58
N GLY A 48 -0.90 -13.67 8.37
CA GLY A 48 -0.74 -14.44 7.12
C GLY A 48 -2.03 -15.11 6.65
N LYS A 49 -3.18 -14.64 7.13
CA LYS A 49 -4.49 -15.19 6.79
C LYS A 49 -5.44 -14.08 6.38
N LEU A 50 -6.25 -14.34 5.37
CA LEU A 50 -7.36 -13.48 4.99
C LEU A 50 -8.61 -13.91 5.77
N ARG A 51 -9.41 -12.95 6.18
CA ARG A 51 -10.73 -13.23 6.77
C ARG A 51 -11.60 -13.92 5.74
N TRP A 52 -12.47 -14.84 6.18
CA TRP A 52 -13.38 -15.59 5.29
C TRP A 52 -14.31 -14.70 4.46
N ASN A 53 -14.61 -13.50 4.95
CA ASN A 53 -15.45 -12.49 4.28
C ASN A 53 -14.63 -11.47 3.44
N ALA A 54 -13.32 -11.61 3.38
CA ALA A 54 -12.49 -10.75 2.56
C ALA A 54 -12.79 -10.97 1.06
N ARG A 55 -13.01 -9.89 0.32
CA ARG A 55 -13.26 -9.94 -1.13
C ARG A 55 -12.01 -10.21 -1.96
N VAL A 56 -10.92 -10.55 -1.29
CA VAL A 56 -9.62 -10.81 -1.93
C VAL A 56 -9.57 -12.27 -2.37
N THR A 57 -9.62 -12.49 -3.67
CA THR A 57 -9.68 -13.84 -4.26
C THR A 57 -8.35 -14.32 -4.83
N ASN A 58 -7.41 -13.40 -5.04
CA ASN A 58 -6.11 -13.71 -5.64
C ASN A 58 -5.05 -12.68 -5.22
N LYS A 59 -3.80 -12.92 -5.63
CA LYS A 59 -2.65 -12.05 -5.31
C LYS A 59 -2.79 -10.65 -5.88
N ALA A 60 -3.31 -10.50 -7.09
CA ALA A 60 -3.51 -9.18 -7.71
C ALA A 60 -4.54 -8.34 -6.94
N ALA A 61 -5.63 -8.96 -6.49
CA ALA A 61 -6.60 -8.28 -5.63
C ALA A 61 -6.00 -7.84 -4.30
N LEU A 62 -5.09 -8.64 -3.72
CA LEU A 62 -4.37 -8.27 -2.50
C LEU A 62 -3.43 -7.09 -2.72
N SER A 63 -2.71 -7.04 -3.84
CA SER A 63 -1.88 -5.89 -4.23
C SER A 63 -2.71 -4.63 -4.36
N GLN A 64 -3.88 -4.71 -5.02
CA GLN A 64 -4.78 -3.57 -5.16
C GLN A 64 -5.29 -3.05 -3.81
N VAL A 65 -5.59 -3.94 -2.86
CA VAL A 65 -5.98 -3.55 -1.50
C VAL A 65 -4.83 -2.83 -0.79
N LEU A 66 -3.60 -3.31 -0.91
CA LEU A 66 -2.42 -2.66 -0.34
C LEU A 66 -2.22 -1.26 -0.95
N GLU A 67 -2.28 -1.13 -2.26
CA GLU A 67 -2.17 0.15 -2.98
C GLU A 67 -3.23 1.14 -2.48
N ASN A 68 -4.51 0.74 -2.45
CA ASN A 68 -5.60 1.57 -1.94
C ASN A 68 -5.36 2.04 -0.49
N VAL A 69 -4.88 1.16 0.37
CA VAL A 69 -4.59 1.47 1.77
C VAL A 69 -3.43 2.45 1.88
N VAL A 70 -2.36 2.23 1.12
CA VAL A 70 -1.17 3.09 1.15
C VAL A 70 -1.47 4.48 0.58
N GLU A 71 -2.22 4.58 -0.50
CA GLU A 71 -2.61 5.86 -1.10
C GLU A 71 -3.51 6.69 -0.18
N ASN A 72 -4.48 6.06 0.48
CA ASN A 72 -5.49 6.78 1.25
C ASN A 72 -5.16 6.89 2.75
N ASN A 73 -4.37 5.97 3.31
CA ASN A 73 -4.08 5.85 4.74
C ASN A 73 -2.61 5.57 5.05
N SER A 74 -1.67 6.14 4.28
CA SER A 74 -0.22 5.87 4.40
C SER A 74 0.33 6.06 5.82
N MET A 75 -0.14 7.07 6.53
CA MET A 75 0.30 7.35 7.92
C MET A 75 -0.16 6.27 8.89
N ALA A 76 -1.44 5.88 8.83
CA ALA A 76 -1.97 4.82 9.69
C ALA A 76 -1.30 3.47 9.38
N PHE A 77 -1.03 3.18 8.09
CA PHE A 77 -0.31 1.97 7.68
C PHE A 77 1.13 1.96 8.21
N LYS A 78 1.82 3.09 8.16
CA LYS A 78 3.16 3.24 8.75
C LYS A 78 3.15 3.02 10.26
N GLU A 79 2.20 3.64 10.96
CA GLU A 79 2.03 3.48 12.40
C GLU A 79 1.71 2.03 12.79
N PHE A 80 0.87 1.35 12.02
CA PHE A 80 0.58 -0.08 12.20
C PHE A 80 1.88 -0.91 12.18
N ILE A 81 2.73 -0.73 11.16
CA ILE A 81 3.99 -1.46 11.07
C ILE A 81 4.94 -1.11 12.22
N LEU A 82 5.06 0.19 12.57
CA LEU A 82 5.98 0.64 13.60
C LEU A 82 5.59 0.14 15.00
N ASN A 83 4.31 0.07 15.29
CA ASN A 83 3.76 -0.27 16.61
C ASN A 83 3.49 -1.77 16.78
N SER A 84 3.53 -2.56 15.69
CA SER A 84 3.28 -4.00 15.78
C SER A 84 4.41 -4.72 16.51
N THR A 85 4.03 -5.62 17.42
CA THR A 85 4.94 -6.57 18.08
C THR A 85 5.47 -7.63 17.11
N ARG A 86 4.80 -7.82 15.96
CA ARG A 86 5.14 -8.75 14.89
C ARG A 86 5.76 -8.07 13.67
N LYS A 87 6.46 -6.98 13.90
CA LYS A 87 7.04 -6.16 12.84
C LYS A 87 7.85 -6.97 11.83
N MET A 88 8.69 -7.87 12.29
CA MET A 88 9.55 -8.68 11.40
C MET A 88 8.75 -9.62 10.51
N GLU A 89 7.70 -10.24 11.02
CA GLU A 89 6.79 -11.08 10.25
C GLU A 89 6.03 -10.28 9.19
N ILE A 90 5.60 -9.07 9.53
CA ILE A 90 4.96 -8.14 8.60
C ILE A 90 5.92 -7.79 7.46
N LEU A 91 7.17 -7.38 7.78
CA LEU A 91 8.15 -7.02 6.76
C LEU A 91 8.54 -8.20 5.86
N LYS A 92 8.66 -9.41 6.44
CA LYS A 92 8.89 -10.65 5.68
C LYS A 92 7.73 -10.95 4.72
N ARG A 93 6.48 -10.75 5.14
CA ARG A 93 5.32 -10.95 4.26
C ARG A 93 5.26 -9.88 3.18
N LEU A 94 5.50 -8.63 3.49
CA LEU A 94 5.60 -7.57 2.48
C LEU A 94 6.64 -7.94 1.42
N SER A 95 7.85 -8.32 1.82
CA SER A 95 8.94 -8.64 0.89
C SER A 95 8.72 -9.91 0.06
N SER A 96 7.88 -10.86 0.53
CA SER A 96 7.68 -12.17 -0.12
C SER A 96 6.37 -12.30 -0.89
N GLN A 97 5.35 -11.53 -0.54
CA GLN A 97 4.00 -11.69 -1.08
C GLN A 97 3.67 -10.69 -2.19
N PHE A 98 4.34 -9.56 -2.22
CA PHE A 98 4.07 -8.50 -3.20
C PHE A 98 5.14 -8.44 -4.28
N GLU A 99 4.77 -7.91 -5.44
CA GLU A 99 5.67 -7.75 -6.58
C GLU A 99 6.55 -6.52 -6.43
N ILE A 100 7.65 -6.47 -7.19
CA ILE A 100 8.61 -5.36 -7.14
C ILE A 100 7.89 -4.03 -7.40
N THR A 101 7.03 -3.98 -8.41
CA THR A 101 6.26 -2.79 -8.78
C THR A 101 5.41 -2.29 -7.61
N THR A 102 4.59 -3.15 -7.01
CA THR A 102 3.75 -2.80 -5.84
C THR A 102 4.59 -2.28 -4.67
N LEU A 103 5.78 -2.86 -4.44
CA LEU A 103 6.67 -2.39 -3.38
C LEU A 103 7.35 -1.07 -3.73
N CYS A 104 7.69 -0.82 -5.00
CA CYS A 104 8.19 0.48 -5.45
C CYS A 104 7.15 1.57 -5.27
N ASP A 105 5.88 1.33 -5.63
CA ASP A 105 4.79 2.27 -5.46
C ASP A 105 4.50 2.56 -3.97
N LEU A 106 4.57 1.52 -3.13
CA LEU A 106 4.53 1.69 -1.68
C LEU A 106 5.64 2.63 -1.18
N PHE A 107 6.86 2.47 -1.67
CA PHE A 107 7.98 3.34 -1.31
C PHE A 107 7.80 4.77 -1.83
N GLU A 108 7.25 4.96 -3.03
CA GLU A 108 6.93 6.27 -3.58
C GLU A 108 5.97 7.04 -2.67
N VAL A 109 4.84 6.42 -2.30
CA VAL A 109 3.83 7.07 -1.46
C VAL A 109 4.34 7.33 -0.04
N MET A 110 5.01 6.35 0.57
CA MET A 110 5.43 6.45 1.97
C MET A 110 6.67 7.31 2.18
N PHE A 111 7.56 7.37 1.20
CA PHE A 111 8.91 7.94 1.35
C PHE A 111 9.27 8.97 0.29
N LYS A 112 8.36 9.27 -0.63
CA LYS A 112 8.55 10.22 -1.73
C LYS A 112 9.76 9.88 -2.60
N THR A 113 9.91 8.60 -2.90
CA THR A 113 10.95 8.06 -3.76
C THR A 113 10.39 7.92 -5.17
N ASP A 114 11.18 8.13 -6.21
CA ASP A 114 10.75 7.80 -7.57
C ASP A 114 10.69 6.27 -7.72
N SER A 115 9.47 5.73 -7.97
CA SER A 115 9.23 4.30 -8.05
C SER A 115 9.96 3.65 -9.23
N ARG A 116 10.05 4.35 -10.37
CA ARG A 116 10.73 3.84 -11.56
C ARG A 116 12.24 3.77 -11.37
N GLU A 117 12.82 4.83 -10.83
CA GLU A 117 14.26 4.86 -10.54
C GLU A 117 14.63 3.79 -9.50
N LEU A 118 13.80 3.59 -8.49
CA LEU A 118 13.97 2.52 -7.49
C LEU A 118 13.91 1.13 -8.14
N GLU A 119 12.94 0.89 -9.00
CA GLU A 119 12.78 -0.38 -9.73
C GLU A 119 13.98 -0.67 -10.61
N GLU A 120 14.44 0.31 -11.42
CA GLU A 120 15.60 0.18 -12.29
C GLU A 120 16.87 -0.17 -11.50
N ILE A 121 17.10 0.49 -10.35
CA ILE A 121 18.25 0.20 -9.49
C ILE A 121 18.17 -1.21 -8.93
N ILE A 122 17.01 -1.63 -8.41
CA ILE A 122 16.83 -2.98 -7.85
C ILE A 122 17.06 -4.04 -8.92
N LEU A 123 16.44 -3.88 -10.11
CA LEU A 123 16.63 -4.81 -11.22
C LEU A 123 18.08 -4.85 -11.71
N GLY A 124 18.76 -3.71 -11.77
CA GLY A 124 20.19 -3.62 -12.10
C GLY A 124 21.06 -4.38 -11.11
N ILE A 125 20.80 -4.22 -9.81
CA ILE A 125 21.51 -4.94 -8.75
C ILE A 125 21.28 -6.45 -8.86
N ILE A 126 20.04 -6.87 -9.07
CA ILE A 126 19.68 -8.28 -9.25
C ILE A 126 20.43 -8.89 -10.43
N ALA A 127 20.47 -8.19 -11.57
CA ALA A 127 21.19 -8.64 -12.77
C ALA A 127 22.68 -8.85 -12.49
N LEU A 128 23.35 -7.86 -11.84
CA LEU A 128 24.77 -7.93 -11.49
C LEU A 128 25.08 -9.08 -10.51
N ILE A 129 24.24 -9.30 -9.54
CA ILE A 129 24.45 -10.32 -8.50
C ILE A 129 24.16 -11.71 -9.02
N LYS A 130 23.12 -11.88 -9.85
CA LYS A 130 22.74 -13.15 -10.44
C LYS A 130 23.88 -13.80 -11.24
N GLU A 131 24.69 -12.99 -11.92
CA GLU A 131 25.85 -13.48 -12.67
C GLU A 131 26.96 -14.03 -11.76
N ARG A 132 27.09 -13.49 -10.54
CA ARG A 132 28.18 -13.82 -9.60
C ARG A 132 27.79 -14.85 -8.55
N LEU A 133 26.58 -14.79 -8.07
CA LEU A 133 26.09 -15.64 -7.00
C LEU A 133 25.02 -16.58 -7.58
N ARG A 134 25.19 -17.89 -7.41
CA ARG A 134 24.22 -18.91 -7.83
C ARG A 134 22.96 -18.92 -6.92
N ILE A 135 22.42 -17.72 -6.63
CA ILE A 135 21.25 -17.55 -5.76
C ILE A 135 19.99 -17.44 -6.64
N SER A 136 18.90 -18.03 -6.18
CA SER A 136 17.61 -17.88 -6.84
C SER A 136 17.21 -16.41 -6.89
N PRO A 137 16.77 -15.88 -8.06
CA PRO A 137 16.32 -14.50 -8.19
C PRO A 137 15.23 -14.12 -7.19
N SER A 138 14.31 -15.01 -6.89
CA SER A 138 13.22 -14.77 -5.93
C SER A 138 13.73 -14.55 -4.51
N ASN A 139 14.71 -15.36 -4.07
CA ASN A 139 15.32 -15.20 -2.74
C ASN A 139 16.12 -13.90 -2.66
N LEU A 140 16.81 -13.54 -3.74
CA LEU A 140 17.56 -12.29 -3.81
C LEU A 140 16.63 -11.06 -3.71
N ILE A 141 15.56 -11.05 -4.48
CA ILE A 141 14.52 -10.00 -4.44
C ILE A 141 13.98 -9.85 -3.01
N GLN A 142 13.56 -10.97 -2.41
CA GLN A 142 13.04 -10.98 -1.04
C GLN A 142 14.05 -10.43 -0.04
N THR A 143 15.32 -10.83 -0.14
CA THR A 143 16.40 -10.36 0.75
C THR A 143 16.62 -8.86 0.61
N ILE A 144 16.67 -8.35 -0.61
CA ILE A 144 16.82 -6.92 -0.88
C ILE A 144 15.67 -6.13 -0.27
N TRP A 145 14.43 -6.53 -0.56
CA TRP A 145 13.25 -5.84 -0.04
C TRP A 145 13.16 -5.91 1.48
N LEU A 146 13.45 -7.06 2.08
CA LEU A 146 13.47 -7.17 3.53
C LEU A 146 14.48 -6.22 4.15
N GLY A 147 15.71 -6.17 3.63
CA GLY A 147 16.73 -5.24 4.10
C GLY A 147 16.36 -3.77 3.94
N LEU A 148 15.70 -3.40 2.84
CA LEU A 148 15.19 -2.05 2.61
C LEU A 148 14.08 -1.69 3.61
N LEU A 149 13.09 -2.56 3.77
CA LEU A 149 11.97 -2.37 4.69
C LEU A 149 12.45 -2.28 6.14
N GLU A 150 13.35 -3.19 6.58
CA GLU A 150 13.93 -3.14 7.93
C GLU A 150 14.65 -1.84 8.20
N ASN A 151 15.53 -1.41 7.30
CA ASN A 151 16.27 -0.17 7.47
C ASN A 151 15.33 1.04 7.58
N TYR A 152 14.29 1.05 6.77
CA TYR A 152 13.31 2.11 6.72
C TYR A 152 12.48 2.22 7.99
N PHE A 153 11.84 1.12 8.36
CA PHE A 153 10.98 1.06 9.53
C PHE A 153 11.75 1.05 10.85
N SER A 154 13.09 0.86 10.83
CA SER A 154 13.92 0.97 12.03
C SER A 154 14.42 2.38 12.29
N ARG A 155 14.71 3.16 11.25
CA ARG A 155 15.28 4.52 11.37
C ARG A 155 14.27 5.64 11.57
N GLY A 156 12.98 5.36 11.48
CA GLY A 156 11.87 6.24 11.87
C GLY A 156 11.62 7.50 11.03
N ARG A 157 12.63 8.23 10.56
CA ARG A 157 12.47 9.51 9.84
C ARG A 157 13.60 9.83 8.87
N GLY A 158 14.23 8.85 8.27
CA GLY A 158 15.29 9.10 7.29
C GLY A 158 14.74 9.52 5.92
N VAL A 159 15.36 10.54 5.31
CA VAL A 159 15.18 10.79 3.87
C VAL A 159 15.83 9.63 3.12
N PHE A 160 15.05 8.95 2.28
CA PHE A 160 15.57 7.87 1.45
C PHE A 160 16.49 8.46 0.38
N ARG A 161 17.67 7.92 0.31
CA ARG A 161 18.60 8.22 -0.78
C ARG A 161 18.85 6.93 -1.54
N LEU A 162 18.72 6.98 -2.86
CA LEU A 162 18.92 5.81 -3.72
C LEU A 162 20.29 5.13 -3.51
N LYS A 163 21.32 5.89 -3.16
CA LYS A 163 22.62 5.32 -2.75
C LYS A 163 22.52 4.41 -1.53
N ASP A 164 21.56 4.64 -0.65
CA ASP A 164 21.37 3.80 0.53
C ASP A 164 20.84 2.42 0.13
N VAL A 165 20.09 2.31 -0.98
CA VAL A 165 19.63 1.03 -1.56
C VAL A 165 20.81 0.12 -1.84
N ILE A 166 21.83 0.65 -2.54
CA ILE A 166 23.04 -0.11 -2.91
C ILE A 166 23.74 -0.61 -1.64
N VAL A 167 23.95 0.30 -0.67
CA VAL A 167 24.65 -0.03 0.59
C VAL A 167 23.89 -1.06 1.40
N ILE A 168 22.57 -0.94 1.51
CA ILE A 168 21.72 -1.87 2.25
C ILE A 168 21.72 -3.23 1.57
N THR A 169 21.52 -3.24 0.25
CA THR A 169 21.54 -4.47 -0.54
C THR A 169 22.86 -5.22 -0.38
N MET A 170 23.99 -4.52 -0.48
CA MET A 170 25.32 -5.14 -0.32
C MET A 170 25.58 -5.68 1.10
N LYS A 171 24.87 -5.20 2.12
CA LYS A 171 24.96 -5.70 3.49
C LYS A 171 24.01 -6.86 3.77
N SER A 172 22.96 -7.01 2.98
CA SER A 172 21.91 -8.02 3.16
C SER A 172 22.21 -9.33 2.43
N ILE A 173 23.20 -9.34 1.54
CA ILE A 173 23.71 -10.49 0.78
C ILE A 173 24.97 -11.03 1.44
#